data_12702a6403b19c23f5eece1865c6f54a
#
_entry.id   12702a6403b19c23f5eece1865c6f54a
#
_cell.length_a   1.000
_cell.length_b   1.000
_cell.length_c   1.000
_cell.angle_alpha   90.00
_cell.angle_beta   90.00
_cell.angle_gamma   90.00
#
_symmetry.space_group_name_H-M   'P 1'
#
loop_
_entity.id
_entity.type
_entity.pdbx_description
1 polymer ?
#
loop_
_entity_poly.entity_id
_entity_poly.type
_entity_poly.pdbx_seq_one_letter_code
_entity_poly.pdbx_strand_id
1 'polypeptide(L)'
;MHKGQHPTWVLSGAGVRLAFMTDAQGSRSSVTKAVVPAAGLGTRFLPATKAMPKEMLPIVDKPAIQYVVEEAAAAGLDDVLIITGRNKTNISNHFDSVPELEHALERKGDADKLSKVHEPNELADVHLLRQGQPLGLGHAVGCARKHVGDASFAVLLGDDLIDARDPLLERMIAEHDTRQATVIALMEVPRESIHLYGCAAVEATDDPDVVRVTGLVEKPSAEEAPSNLAVIGRYVLRPEIFDILDELPPGRGGEIQLTDALNHLAEGKGDGPVYGVVFRGRRYDTGDRADWIKANVLLGVDHDELGDEIRSWIIDFADRLRAHDTNG
;
A
#
# COMPACT_ATOMS: atom_id res chain seq x y z
N MET A 1 26.41 25.86 15.37
CA MET A 1 25.22 26.69 15.10
C MET A 1 24.85 26.50 13.62
N HIS A 2 24.05 25.48 13.28
CA HIS A 2 23.50 25.29 11.96
C HIS A 2 22.01 25.66 12.01
N LYS A 3 21.65 26.72 11.29
CA LYS A 3 20.26 27.15 11.14
C LYS A 3 19.59 26.25 10.11
N GLY A 4 18.57 25.52 10.55
CA GLY A 4 17.65 24.78 9.66
C GLY A 4 16.93 25.76 8.73
N GLN A 5 16.95 25.48 7.44
CA GLN A 5 16.13 26.17 6.46
C GLN A 5 14.78 25.42 6.38
N HIS A 6 13.71 26.11 6.76
CA HIS A 6 12.34 25.68 6.49
C HIS A 6 11.97 25.98 5.04
N PRO A 7 11.22 25.11 4.35
CA PRO A 7 10.76 25.41 3.00
C PRO A 7 9.76 26.57 3.02
N THR A 8 9.99 27.53 2.16
CA THR A 8 9.13 28.71 1.98
C THR A 8 8.06 28.39 0.94
N TRP A 9 6.80 28.44 1.34
CA TRP A 9 5.65 28.27 0.45
C TRP A 9 5.45 29.53 -0.39
N VAL A 10 5.44 29.39 -1.70
CA VAL A 10 5.05 30.47 -2.62
C VAL A 10 3.70 30.09 -3.25
N LEU A 11 2.64 30.77 -2.83
CA LEU A 11 1.32 30.67 -3.45
C LEU A 11 1.34 31.45 -4.78
N SER A 12 1.29 30.78 -5.92
CA SER A 12 0.92 31.35 -7.20
C SER A 12 -0.31 30.61 -7.72
N GLY A 13 -1.37 31.37 -8.05
CA GLY A 13 -2.65 30.82 -8.50
C GLY A 13 -2.53 30.15 -9.87
N ALA A 14 -2.36 28.88 -9.84
CA ALA A 14 -2.60 27.85 -10.85
C ALA A 14 -1.94 26.55 -10.30
N GLY A 15 -2.73 25.58 -9.86
CA GLY A 15 -2.37 24.20 -9.53
C GLY A 15 -1.07 24.01 -8.74
N VAL A 16 -1.16 23.45 -7.56
CA VAL A 16 0.02 23.01 -6.77
C VAL A 16 0.72 21.91 -7.56
N ARG A 17 1.74 22.27 -8.35
CA ARG A 17 2.73 21.28 -8.81
C ARG A 17 3.69 21.05 -7.67
N LEU A 18 3.63 19.86 -7.05
CA LEU A 18 4.64 19.41 -6.11
C LEU A 18 6.02 19.50 -6.76
N ALA A 19 6.95 20.21 -6.09
CA ALA A 19 8.34 20.25 -6.49
C ALA A 19 8.93 18.85 -6.24
N PHE A 20 9.40 18.22 -7.32
CA PHE A 20 10.08 16.93 -7.26
C PHE A 20 11.22 16.98 -6.24
N MET A 21 11.22 16.02 -5.32
CA MET A 21 12.37 15.76 -4.46
C MET A 21 13.51 15.24 -5.35
N THR A 22 14.47 16.10 -5.64
CA THR A 22 15.78 15.65 -6.08
C THR A 22 16.57 15.29 -4.84
N ASP A 23 17.22 14.10 -4.83
CA ASP A 23 18.23 13.80 -3.85
C ASP A 23 19.34 14.88 -3.85
N ALA A 24 20.19 14.88 -2.84
CA ALA A 24 21.27 15.88 -2.68
C ALA A 24 22.27 15.91 -3.86
N GLN A 25 22.09 15.08 -4.90
CA GLN A 25 22.92 14.97 -6.10
C GLN A 25 22.17 15.29 -7.40
N GLY A 26 20.85 15.63 -7.35
CA GLY A 26 20.09 16.05 -8.52
C GLY A 26 19.71 14.92 -9.49
N SER A 27 19.82 13.65 -9.09
CA SER A 27 19.34 12.50 -9.84
C SER A 27 17.83 12.33 -9.63
N ARG A 28 17.07 12.13 -10.71
CA ARG A 28 15.66 11.68 -10.61
C ARG A 28 15.67 10.22 -10.17
N SER A 29 14.73 9.84 -9.27
CA SER A 29 14.51 8.45 -8.95
C SER A 29 14.27 7.61 -10.20
N SER A 30 14.77 6.37 -10.20
CA SER A 30 14.51 5.41 -11.27
C SER A 30 13.07 4.87 -11.23
N VAL A 31 12.38 5.05 -10.12
CA VAL A 31 11.01 4.59 -9.86
C VAL A 31 10.05 5.77 -10.04
N THR A 32 9.17 5.70 -11.03
CA THR A 32 8.18 6.76 -11.34
C THR A 32 6.76 6.24 -11.42
N LYS A 33 6.56 4.93 -11.32
CA LYS A 33 5.26 4.28 -11.50
C LYS A 33 4.89 3.46 -10.27
N ALA A 34 3.59 3.47 -9.95
CA ALA A 34 3.01 2.59 -8.95
C ALA A 34 2.01 1.62 -9.60
N VAL A 35 2.02 0.38 -9.17
CA VAL A 35 1.04 -0.67 -9.55
C VAL A 35 0.28 -1.08 -8.30
N VAL A 36 -1.05 -0.96 -8.35
CA VAL A 36 -1.93 -1.28 -7.22
C VAL A 36 -2.81 -2.48 -7.57
N PRO A 37 -2.46 -3.71 -7.13
CA PRO A 37 -3.30 -4.88 -7.28
C PRO A 37 -4.59 -4.74 -6.47
N ALA A 38 -5.72 -4.66 -7.16
CA ALA A 38 -7.06 -4.49 -6.58
C ALA A 38 -8.10 -5.43 -7.22
N ALA A 39 -7.69 -6.59 -7.74
CA ALA A 39 -8.57 -7.53 -8.44
C ALA A 39 -9.18 -8.63 -7.55
N GLY A 40 -8.78 -8.72 -6.28
CA GLY A 40 -9.22 -9.74 -5.33
C GLY A 40 -10.73 -9.73 -5.08
N LEU A 41 -11.31 -10.89 -4.76
CA LEU A 41 -12.77 -11.08 -4.58
C LEU A 41 -13.32 -10.53 -3.25
N GLY A 42 -12.48 -10.27 -2.27
CA GLY A 42 -12.89 -9.70 -0.97
C GLY A 42 -13.81 -10.60 -0.14
N THR A 43 -13.69 -11.91 -0.25
CA THR A 43 -14.62 -12.89 0.36
C THR A 43 -14.69 -12.83 1.88
N ARG A 44 -13.64 -12.33 2.56
CA ARG A 44 -13.61 -12.17 4.02
C ARG A 44 -14.66 -11.19 4.53
N PHE A 45 -15.08 -10.22 3.71
CA PHE A 45 -16.05 -9.17 4.05
C PHE A 45 -17.46 -9.43 3.51
N LEU A 46 -17.76 -10.65 3.05
CA LEU A 46 -19.13 -10.96 2.66
C LEU A 46 -20.07 -10.84 3.89
N PRO A 47 -21.29 -10.30 3.71
CA PRO A 47 -21.93 -9.96 2.42
C PRO A 47 -21.61 -8.55 1.88
N ALA A 48 -20.91 -7.65 2.62
CA ALA A 48 -20.65 -6.27 2.20
C ALA A 48 -19.97 -6.18 0.83
N THR A 49 -18.96 -7.01 0.61
CA THR A 49 -18.19 -7.04 -0.64
C THR A 49 -18.88 -7.77 -1.81
N LYS A 50 -20.14 -8.20 -1.64
CA LYS A 50 -20.95 -8.70 -2.75
C LYS A 50 -21.20 -7.62 -3.82
N ALA A 51 -21.39 -6.37 -3.38
CA ALA A 51 -21.74 -5.25 -4.26
C ALA A 51 -20.67 -4.13 -4.29
N MET A 52 -19.72 -4.15 -3.35
CA MET A 52 -18.68 -3.13 -3.23
C MET A 52 -17.30 -3.80 -3.13
N PRO A 53 -16.29 -3.32 -3.88
CA PRO A 53 -14.92 -3.77 -3.73
C PRO A 53 -14.41 -3.57 -2.28
N LYS A 54 -13.60 -4.52 -1.76
CA LYS A 54 -13.01 -4.36 -0.42
C LYS A 54 -12.14 -3.09 -0.32
N GLU A 55 -11.51 -2.73 -1.41
CA GLU A 55 -10.66 -1.55 -1.53
C GLU A 55 -11.46 -0.23 -1.44
N MET A 56 -12.79 -0.30 -1.59
CA MET A 56 -13.72 0.83 -1.43
C MET A 56 -14.40 0.85 -0.06
N LEU A 57 -14.06 -0.07 0.84
CA LEU A 57 -14.54 0.02 2.22
C LEU A 57 -13.98 1.29 2.87
N PRO A 58 -14.84 2.11 3.51
CA PRO A 58 -14.39 3.35 4.11
C PRO A 58 -13.52 3.10 5.34
N ILE A 59 -12.45 3.86 5.45
CA ILE A 59 -11.66 4.02 6.67
C ILE A 59 -11.91 5.46 7.12
N VAL A 60 -12.74 5.63 8.13
CA VAL A 60 -13.34 6.89 8.54
C VAL A 60 -14.20 7.45 7.40
N ASP A 61 -13.72 8.40 6.62
CA ASP A 61 -14.44 9.09 5.54
C ASP A 61 -13.81 8.91 4.14
N LYS A 62 -12.68 8.18 4.03
CA LYS A 62 -12.00 7.89 2.76
C LYS A 62 -11.99 6.38 2.48
N PRO A 63 -12.13 5.93 1.20
CA PRO A 63 -11.96 4.51 0.88
C PRO A 63 -10.49 4.08 1.04
N ALA A 64 -10.29 2.82 1.43
CA ALA A 64 -8.95 2.26 1.67
C ALA A 64 -7.97 2.50 0.50
N ILE A 65 -8.44 2.38 -0.74
CA ILE A 65 -7.59 2.57 -1.92
C ILE A 65 -7.08 4.01 -2.09
N GLN A 66 -7.81 5.01 -1.59
CA GLN A 66 -7.34 6.40 -1.65
C GLN A 66 -6.09 6.60 -0.80
N TYR A 67 -6.02 6.04 0.41
CA TYR A 67 -4.81 6.07 1.24
C TYR A 67 -3.60 5.48 0.51
N VAL A 68 -3.80 4.41 -0.25
CA VAL A 68 -2.73 3.76 -1.03
C VAL A 68 -2.24 4.65 -2.17
N VAL A 69 -3.14 5.35 -2.86
CA VAL A 69 -2.79 6.30 -3.93
C VAL A 69 -2.15 7.55 -3.35
N GLU A 70 -2.64 8.06 -2.21
CA GLU A 70 -2.01 9.17 -1.47
C GLU A 70 -0.56 8.86 -1.08
N GLU A 71 -0.29 7.64 -0.60
CA GLU A 71 1.08 7.19 -0.29
C GLU A 71 1.97 7.17 -1.53
N ALA A 72 1.47 6.64 -2.65
CA ALA A 72 2.20 6.64 -3.91
C ALA A 72 2.53 8.07 -4.37
N ALA A 73 1.54 8.96 -4.36
CA ALA A 73 1.70 10.37 -4.73
C ALA A 73 2.69 11.10 -3.81
N ALA A 74 2.60 10.87 -2.48
CA ALA A 74 3.54 11.44 -1.50
C ALA A 74 4.99 10.99 -1.74
N ALA A 75 5.19 9.76 -2.21
CA ALA A 75 6.51 9.24 -2.59
C ALA A 75 6.96 9.71 -4.00
N GLY A 76 6.21 10.61 -4.66
CA GLY A 76 6.53 11.16 -5.97
C GLY A 76 6.18 10.26 -7.16
N LEU A 77 5.31 9.27 -6.97
CA LEU A 77 4.82 8.36 -8.01
C LEU A 77 3.47 8.88 -8.51
N ASP A 78 3.49 9.62 -9.61
CA ASP A 78 2.31 10.26 -10.21
C ASP A 78 1.64 9.44 -11.33
N ASP A 79 2.25 8.35 -11.79
CA ASP A 79 1.68 7.39 -12.73
C ASP A 79 1.24 6.12 -11.96
N VAL A 80 -0.05 6.02 -11.65
CA VAL A 80 -0.61 4.94 -10.82
C VAL A 80 -1.50 4.02 -11.67
N LEU A 81 -1.07 2.77 -11.83
CA LEU A 81 -1.84 1.73 -12.52
C LEU A 81 -2.57 0.83 -11.52
N ILE A 82 -3.89 0.88 -11.47
CA ILE A 82 -4.71 -0.02 -10.67
C ILE A 82 -5.11 -1.25 -11.48
N ILE A 83 -4.69 -2.44 -11.01
CA ILE A 83 -5.09 -3.72 -11.62
C ILE A 83 -6.39 -4.18 -10.99
N THR A 84 -7.48 -4.02 -11.72
CA THR A 84 -8.85 -4.24 -11.23
C THR A 84 -9.47 -5.54 -11.76
N GLY A 85 -10.54 -5.98 -11.11
CA GLY A 85 -11.33 -7.16 -11.51
C GLY A 85 -12.67 -6.80 -12.14
N ARG A 86 -13.52 -7.82 -12.34
CA ARG A 86 -14.90 -7.62 -12.77
C ARG A 86 -15.71 -6.92 -11.66
N ASN A 87 -16.66 -6.06 -12.05
CA ASN A 87 -17.58 -5.36 -11.14
C ASN A 87 -16.91 -4.42 -10.10
N LYS A 88 -15.78 -3.82 -10.46
CA LYS A 88 -15.05 -2.87 -9.62
C LYS A 88 -15.03 -1.44 -10.18
N THR A 89 -16.09 -1.04 -10.89
CA THR A 89 -16.23 0.32 -11.47
C THR A 89 -16.26 1.42 -10.40
N ASN A 90 -16.62 1.09 -9.17
CA ASN A 90 -16.56 2.04 -8.05
C ASN A 90 -15.14 2.60 -7.82
N ILE A 91 -14.11 1.81 -8.13
CA ILE A 91 -12.72 2.26 -8.00
C ILE A 91 -12.42 3.35 -9.04
N SER A 92 -12.81 3.14 -10.33
CA SER A 92 -12.61 4.17 -11.34
C SER A 92 -13.42 5.43 -11.03
N ASN A 93 -14.70 5.24 -10.69
CA ASN A 93 -15.58 6.37 -10.39
C ASN A 93 -15.10 7.22 -9.21
N HIS A 94 -14.29 6.67 -8.31
CA HIS A 94 -13.76 7.40 -7.17
C HIS A 94 -12.66 8.41 -7.57
N PHE A 95 -11.89 8.07 -8.61
CA PHE A 95 -10.82 8.93 -9.12
C PHE A 95 -11.23 9.75 -10.34
N ASP A 96 -12.49 9.65 -10.76
CA ASP A 96 -13.07 10.42 -11.87
C ASP A 96 -13.90 11.59 -11.32
N SER A 97 -13.97 12.70 -12.08
CA SER A 97 -14.87 13.84 -11.80
C SER A 97 -16.35 13.40 -11.75
N VAL A 98 -17.11 14.00 -10.85
CA VAL A 98 -18.56 13.79 -10.68
C VAL A 98 -19.32 15.13 -10.84
N PRO A 99 -19.48 15.63 -12.07
CA PRO A 99 -19.97 16.99 -12.34
C PRO A 99 -21.31 17.32 -11.68
N GLU A 100 -22.23 16.37 -11.54
CA GLU A 100 -23.53 16.59 -10.91
C GLU A 100 -23.37 16.91 -9.42
N LEU A 101 -22.46 16.22 -8.72
CA LEU A 101 -22.17 16.46 -7.31
C LEU A 101 -21.42 17.77 -7.13
N GLU A 102 -20.39 18.00 -7.94
CA GLU A 102 -19.57 19.21 -7.94
C GLU A 102 -20.44 20.46 -8.11
N HIS A 103 -21.28 20.51 -9.17
CA HIS A 103 -22.24 21.61 -9.39
C HIS A 103 -23.26 21.77 -8.25
N ALA A 104 -23.66 20.68 -7.58
CA ALA A 104 -24.56 20.77 -6.45
C ALA A 104 -23.91 21.42 -5.24
N LEU A 105 -22.63 21.12 -4.98
CA LEU A 105 -21.82 21.71 -3.90
C LEU A 105 -21.49 23.17 -4.18
N GLU A 106 -21.10 23.51 -5.42
CA GLU A 106 -20.88 24.89 -5.89
C GLU A 106 -22.14 25.78 -5.64
N ARG A 107 -23.32 25.31 -6.04
CA ARG A 107 -24.57 26.05 -5.83
C ARG A 107 -24.90 26.24 -4.34
N LYS A 108 -24.45 25.36 -3.46
CA LYS A 108 -24.59 25.46 -2.00
C LYS A 108 -23.54 26.37 -1.37
N GLY A 109 -22.46 26.65 -2.09
CA GLY A 109 -21.28 27.35 -1.55
C GLY A 109 -20.48 26.53 -0.55
N ASP A 110 -20.56 25.19 -0.62
CA ASP A 110 -19.87 24.26 0.29
C ASP A 110 -18.47 23.94 -0.27
N ALA A 111 -17.54 24.88 -0.09
CA ALA A 111 -16.20 24.80 -0.63
C ALA A 111 -15.39 23.64 -0.01
N ASP A 112 -15.60 23.34 1.27
CA ASP A 112 -14.87 22.29 1.98
C ASP A 112 -15.21 20.91 1.41
N LYS A 113 -16.50 20.62 1.21
CA LYS A 113 -16.91 19.35 0.58
C LYS A 113 -16.54 19.28 -0.89
N LEU A 114 -16.56 20.41 -1.61
CA LEU A 114 -16.10 20.46 -3.00
C LEU A 114 -14.62 20.10 -3.11
N SER A 115 -13.78 20.63 -2.20
CA SER A 115 -12.36 20.26 -2.13
C SER A 115 -12.17 18.76 -1.86
N LYS A 116 -12.93 18.18 -0.91
CA LYS A 116 -12.88 16.73 -0.62
C LYS A 116 -13.30 15.86 -1.84
N VAL A 117 -14.16 16.37 -2.72
CA VAL A 117 -14.56 15.66 -3.95
C VAL A 117 -13.49 15.74 -5.04
N HIS A 118 -12.79 16.86 -5.14
CA HIS A 118 -11.72 17.04 -6.13
C HIS A 118 -10.41 16.35 -5.74
N GLU A 119 -10.10 16.24 -4.44
CA GLU A 119 -8.85 15.70 -3.94
C GLU A 119 -8.44 14.36 -4.60
N PRO A 120 -9.31 13.32 -4.69
CA PRO A 120 -8.93 12.06 -5.32
C PRO A 120 -8.51 12.19 -6.78
N ASN A 121 -9.12 13.13 -7.52
CA ASN A 121 -8.88 13.31 -8.96
C ASN A 121 -7.52 13.97 -9.24
N GLU A 122 -6.94 14.67 -8.25
CA GLU A 122 -5.72 15.46 -8.38
C GLU A 122 -4.50 14.75 -7.78
N LEU A 123 -4.67 13.57 -7.14
CA LEU A 123 -3.58 12.84 -6.48
C LEU A 123 -2.52 12.35 -7.45
N ALA A 124 -2.94 11.74 -8.55
CA ALA A 124 -2.07 11.11 -9.54
C ALA A 124 -2.81 10.88 -10.86
N ASP A 125 -2.06 10.58 -11.93
CA ASP A 125 -2.62 10.06 -13.18
C ASP A 125 -2.99 8.59 -12.98
N VAL A 126 -4.28 8.33 -12.65
CA VAL A 126 -4.77 6.98 -12.33
C VAL A 126 -5.22 6.25 -13.59
N HIS A 127 -4.57 5.13 -13.87
CA HIS A 127 -4.90 4.22 -14.97
C HIS A 127 -5.53 2.93 -14.43
N LEU A 128 -6.47 2.35 -15.17
CA LEU A 128 -7.10 1.10 -14.80
C LEU A 128 -6.87 0.03 -15.86
N LEU A 129 -6.43 -1.14 -15.41
CA LEU A 129 -6.27 -2.32 -16.25
C LEU A 129 -6.94 -3.53 -15.60
N ARG A 130 -7.59 -4.36 -16.42
CA ARG A 130 -8.29 -5.53 -15.90
C ARG A 130 -7.39 -6.75 -15.89
N GLN A 131 -7.32 -7.43 -14.75
CA GLN A 131 -6.63 -8.71 -14.64
C GLN A 131 -7.27 -9.81 -15.54
N GLY A 132 -8.56 -9.72 -15.82
CA GLY A 132 -9.28 -10.70 -16.63
C GLY A 132 -9.63 -11.97 -15.87
N GLN A 133 -8.65 -12.73 -15.42
CA GLN A 133 -8.80 -13.94 -14.59
C GLN A 133 -8.03 -13.78 -13.28
N PRO A 134 -8.60 -14.13 -12.12
CA PRO A 134 -7.95 -13.97 -10.81
C PRO A 134 -6.97 -15.14 -10.56
N LEU A 135 -5.81 -15.10 -11.22
CA LEU A 135 -4.79 -16.16 -11.16
C LEU A 135 -3.69 -15.89 -10.13
N GLY A 136 -3.92 -15.01 -9.17
CA GLY A 136 -3.01 -14.69 -8.07
C GLY A 136 -2.34 -13.31 -8.19
N LEU A 137 -1.59 -12.94 -7.14
CA LEU A 137 -0.94 -11.63 -7.03
C LEU A 137 0.17 -11.46 -8.08
N GLY A 138 1.00 -12.47 -8.30
CA GLY A 138 2.04 -12.43 -9.34
C GLY A 138 1.46 -12.19 -10.72
N HIS A 139 0.34 -12.86 -11.06
CA HIS A 139 -0.36 -12.62 -12.32
C HIS A 139 -0.93 -11.19 -12.40
N ALA A 140 -1.46 -10.64 -11.30
CA ALA A 140 -1.94 -9.24 -11.29
C ALA A 140 -0.79 -8.27 -11.59
N VAL A 141 0.36 -8.45 -10.95
CA VAL A 141 1.57 -7.66 -11.22
C VAL A 141 2.03 -7.85 -12.67
N GLY A 142 2.06 -9.08 -13.19
CA GLY A 142 2.41 -9.40 -14.58
C GLY A 142 1.56 -8.65 -15.61
N CYS A 143 0.28 -8.40 -15.31
CA CYS A 143 -0.60 -7.60 -16.18
C CYS A 143 -0.08 -6.17 -16.41
N ALA A 144 0.73 -5.63 -15.50
CA ALA A 144 1.28 -4.28 -15.61
C ALA A 144 2.42 -4.15 -16.63
N ARG A 145 3.02 -5.26 -17.11
CA ARG A 145 4.23 -5.28 -17.94
C ARG A 145 4.22 -4.26 -19.09
N LYS A 146 3.12 -4.18 -19.83
CA LYS A 146 3.04 -3.27 -20.99
C LYS A 146 2.95 -1.79 -20.61
N HIS A 147 2.43 -1.48 -19.43
CA HIS A 147 2.34 -0.11 -18.91
C HIS A 147 3.66 0.32 -18.28
N VAL A 148 4.28 -0.57 -17.53
CA VAL A 148 5.55 -0.30 -16.85
C VAL A 148 6.72 -0.22 -17.83
N GLY A 149 6.77 -1.13 -18.81
CA GLY A 149 7.89 -1.25 -19.75
C GLY A 149 9.16 -1.73 -19.03
N ASP A 150 10.29 -1.06 -19.32
CA ASP A 150 11.61 -1.41 -18.80
C ASP A 150 12.00 -0.58 -17.56
N ALA A 151 11.04 0.13 -16.94
CA ALA A 151 11.28 0.94 -15.76
C ALA A 151 11.15 0.11 -14.47
N SER A 152 11.86 0.51 -13.42
CA SER A 152 11.56 0.06 -12.06
C SER A 152 10.25 0.68 -11.58
N PHE A 153 9.51 -0.04 -10.74
CA PHE A 153 8.17 0.37 -10.31
C PHE A 153 7.87 -0.09 -8.88
N ALA A 154 6.99 0.63 -8.22
CA ALA A 154 6.46 0.22 -6.93
C ALA A 154 5.22 -0.65 -7.07
N VAL A 155 5.00 -1.60 -6.16
CA VAL A 155 3.75 -2.33 -6.01
C VAL A 155 3.21 -2.07 -4.60
N LEU A 156 1.96 -1.60 -4.54
CA LEU A 156 1.25 -1.31 -3.29
C LEU A 156 -0.04 -2.14 -3.25
N LEU A 157 -0.20 -3.01 -2.26
CA LEU A 157 -1.45 -3.76 -2.11
C LEU A 157 -2.57 -2.82 -1.69
N GLY A 158 -3.71 -2.90 -2.39
CA GLY A 158 -4.83 -1.97 -2.22
C GLY A 158 -5.61 -2.09 -0.91
N ASP A 159 -5.29 -3.07 -0.07
CA ASP A 159 -5.89 -3.33 1.24
C ASP A 159 -4.86 -3.34 2.40
N ASP A 160 -3.66 -2.87 2.14
CA ASP A 160 -2.59 -2.76 3.12
C ASP A 160 -2.21 -1.28 3.28
N LEU A 161 -2.56 -0.67 4.40
CA LEU A 161 -2.36 0.76 4.64
C LEU A 161 -1.14 1.00 5.53
N ILE A 162 -0.30 1.93 5.11
CA ILE A 162 0.79 2.49 5.91
C ILE A 162 0.35 3.87 6.41
N ASP A 163 0.53 4.14 7.69
CA ASP A 163 0.21 5.44 8.26
C ASP A 163 1.12 6.53 7.66
N ALA A 164 0.55 7.62 7.16
CA ALA A 164 1.29 8.71 6.53
C ALA A 164 2.35 9.36 7.45
N ARG A 165 2.24 9.17 8.77
CA ARG A 165 3.23 9.64 9.75
C ARG A 165 4.49 8.76 9.82
N ASP A 166 4.45 7.57 9.21
CA ASP A 166 5.54 6.59 9.19
C ASP A 166 5.91 6.24 7.74
N PRO A 167 6.51 7.17 6.96
CA PRO A 167 6.75 6.99 5.53
C PRO A 167 7.70 5.82 5.28
N LEU A 168 7.22 4.82 4.51
CA LEU A 168 7.95 3.60 4.17
C LEU A 168 8.42 3.60 2.71
N LEU A 169 7.52 3.96 1.79
CA LEU A 169 7.77 3.81 0.35
C LEU A 169 8.94 4.67 -0.13
N GLU A 170 9.06 5.89 0.35
CA GLU A 170 10.20 6.78 0.04
C GLU A 170 11.54 6.15 0.42
N ARG A 171 11.62 5.54 1.63
CA ARG A 171 12.82 4.83 2.05
C ARG A 171 13.11 3.61 1.17
N MET A 172 12.10 2.85 0.79
CA MET A 172 12.27 1.70 -0.09
C MET A 172 12.80 2.10 -1.47
N ILE A 173 12.30 3.21 -2.01
CA ILE A 173 12.78 3.78 -3.29
C ILE A 173 14.25 4.21 -3.15
N ALA A 174 14.62 4.90 -2.07
CA ALA A 174 15.99 5.32 -1.82
C ALA A 174 16.95 4.12 -1.70
N GLU A 175 16.54 3.03 -1.03
CA GLU A 175 17.32 1.80 -0.95
C GLU A 175 17.43 1.11 -2.32
N HIS A 176 16.36 1.10 -3.12
CA HIS A 176 16.37 0.60 -4.49
C HIS A 176 17.37 1.38 -5.37
N ASP A 177 17.30 2.71 -5.35
CA ASP A 177 18.18 3.56 -6.15
C ASP A 177 19.65 3.43 -5.72
N THR A 178 19.90 3.31 -4.41
CA THR A 178 21.27 3.16 -3.88
C THR A 178 21.87 1.79 -4.21
N ARG A 179 21.10 0.71 -4.06
CA ARG A 179 21.57 -0.66 -4.20
C ARG A 179 21.36 -1.25 -5.59
N GLN A 180 20.57 -0.57 -6.43
CA GLN A 180 20.16 -1.07 -7.75
C GLN A 180 19.53 -2.47 -7.66
N ALA A 181 18.62 -2.67 -6.69
CA ALA A 181 18.11 -3.97 -6.28
C ALA A 181 16.59 -3.95 -6.10
N THR A 182 15.95 -5.12 -6.18
CA THR A 182 14.56 -5.28 -5.71
C THR A 182 14.50 -5.07 -4.19
N VAL A 183 13.53 -4.29 -3.72
CA VAL A 183 13.32 -4.00 -2.30
C VAL A 183 11.90 -4.37 -1.89
N ILE A 184 11.76 -5.12 -0.79
CA ILE A 184 10.48 -5.52 -0.22
C ILE A 184 10.33 -4.98 1.19
N ALA A 185 9.10 -4.67 1.60
CA ALA A 185 8.81 -4.29 2.97
C ALA A 185 8.64 -5.53 3.84
N LEU A 186 9.28 -5.53 4.99
CA LEU A 186 9.20 -6.58 5.99
C LEU A 186 8.71 -6.01 7.31
N MET A 187 7.93 -6.79 8.06
CA MET A 187 7.48 -6.44 9.40
C MET A 187 7.64 -7.63 10.33
N GLU A 188 8.11 -7.38 11.54
CA GLU A 188 8.17 -8.40 12.57
C GLU A 188 6.76 -8.71 13.09
N VAL A 189 6.35 -9.98 13.02
CA VAL A 189 5.04 -10.43 13.48
C VAL A 189 5.18 -11.57 14.50
N PRO A 190 4.18 -11.76 15.37
CA PRO A 190 4.15 -12.93 16.24
C PRO A 190 4.26 -14.22 15.44
N ARG A 191 5.05 -15.19 15.94
CA ARG A 191 5.34 -16.43 15.21
C ARG A 191 4.07 -17.24 14.87
N GLU A 192 3.08 -17.18 15.71
CA GLU A 192 1.77 -17.79 15.48
C GLU A 192 0.99 -17.18 14.31
N SER A 193 1.31 -15.94 13.93
CA SER A 193 0.64 -15.21 12.84
C SER A 193 1.38 -15.33 11.49
N ILE A 194 2.59 -15.90 11.48
CA ILE A 194 3.44 -15.91 10.26
C ILE A 194 2.78 -16.68 9.09
N HIS A 195 1.92 -17.67 9.40
CA HIS A 195 1.19 -18.46 8.41
C HIS A 195 0.23 -17.65 7.52
N LEU A 196 -0.02 -16.39 7.86
CA LEU A 196 -0.85 -15.48 7.07
C LEU A 196 -0.09 -14.77 5.95
N TYR A 197 1.25 -14.75 6.01
CA TYR A 197 2.13 -13.93 5.18
C TYR A 197 3.19 -14.75 4.45
N GLY A 198 3.79 -14.17 3.42
CA GLY A 198 5.10 -14.60 2.95
C GLY A 198 6.14 -14.33 4.05
N CYS A 199 7.07 -15.25 4.26
CA CYS A 199 8.10 -15.14 5.29
C CYS A 199 9.50 -15.11 4.67
N ALA A 200 10.34 -14.16 5.11
CA ALA A 200 11.69 -13.97 4.57
C ALA A 200 12.77 -14.68 5.40
N ALA A 201 13.67 -15.40 4.74
CA ALA A 201 14.99 -15.72 5.27
C ALA A 201 15.93 -14.57 4.96
N VAL A 202 16.69 -14.11 5.94
CA VAL A 202 17.47 -12.88 5.82
C VAL A 202 18.88 -12.98 6.42
N GLU A 203 19.78 -12.15 5.89
CA GLU A 203 21.10 -11.85 6.44
C GLU A 203 21.15 -10.36 6.82
N ALA A 204 21.85 -10.04 7.92
CA ALA A 204 22.05 -8.66 8.35
C ALA A 204 22.91 -7.87 7.34
N THR A 205 22.66 -6.56 7.26
CA THR A 205 23.52 -5.60 6.55
C THR A 205 24.13 -4.60 7.55
N ASP A 206 24.83 -3.60 7.04
CA ASP A 206 25.39 -2.52 7.87
C ASP A 206 24.29 -1.60 8.45
N ASP A 207 23.11 -1.58 7.84
CA ASP A 207 21.93 -0.84 8.34
C ASP A 207 21.03 -1.82 9.12
N PRO A 208 20.71 -1.54 10.41
CA PRO A 208 19.89 -2.43 11.24
C PRO A 208 18.43 -2.60 10.76
N ASP A 209 17.93 -1.67 9.95
CA ASP A 209 16.59 -1.72 9.39
C ASP A 209 16.58 -2.19 7.92
N VAL A 210 17.72 -2.56 7.35
CA VAL A 210 17.84 -3.14 6.01
C VAL A 210 18.51 -4.50 6.07
N VAL A 211 17.88 -5.51 5.52
CA VAL A 211 18.38 -6.88 5.49
C VAL A 211 18.51 -7.37 4.06
N ARG A 212 19.46 -8.27 3.81
CA ARG A 212 19.52 -9.02 2.56
C ARG A 212 18.59 -10.20 2.64
N VAL A 213 17.67 -10.32 1.69
CA VAL A 213 16.77 -11.46 1.61
C VAL A 213 17.45 -12.59 0.86
N THR A 214 17.52 -13.77 1.48
CA THR A 214 18.17 -14.97 0.93
C THR A 214 17.20 -16.06 0.52
N GLY A 215 15.92 -15.90 0.87
CA GLY A 215 14.85 -16.81 0.49
C GLY A 215 13.51 -16.32 1.01
N LEU A 216 12.44 -16.81 0.40
CA LEU A 216 11.05 -16.49 0.75
C LEU A 216 10.19 -17.74 0.70
N VAL A 217 9.29 -17.88 1.67
CA VAL A 217 8.32 -18.99 1.73
C VAL A 217 6.91 -18.41 1.87
N GLU A 218 6.01 -18.80 0.98
CA GLU A 218 4.61 -18.33 1.02
C GLU A 218 3.82 -19.05 2.09
N LYS A 219 3.37 -18.33 3.11
CA LYS A 219 2.52 -18.79 4.20
C LYS A 219 3.00 -20.10 4.85
N PRO A 220 4.24 -20.14 5.38
CA PRO A 220 4.76 -21.33 6.02
C PRO A 220 3.99 -21.66 7.30
N SER A 221 4.10 -22.88 7.81
CA SER A 221 3.72 -23.16 9.20
C SER A 221 4.69 -22.42 10.16
N ALA A 222 4.30 -22.29 11.43
CA ALA A 222 5.17 -21.65 12.43
C ALA A 222 6.51 -22.41 12.60
N GLU A 223 6.51 -23.70 12.42
CA GLU A 223 7.70 -24.56 12.52
C GLU A 223 8.64 -24.38 11.32
N GLU A 224 8.07 -24.23 10.11
CA GLU A 224 8.82 -24.12 8.84
C GLU A 224 9.27 -22.70 8.52
N ALA A 225 8.72 -21.69 9.23
CA ALA A 225 9.05 -20.29 8.97
C ALA A 225 10.54 -20.00 9.24
N PRO A 226 11.29 -19.48 8.26
CA PRO A 226 12.72 -19.20 8.41
C PRO A 226 13.00 -18.07 9.41
N SER A 227 12.03 -17.19 9.66
CA SER A 227 12.13 -16.07 10.60
C SER A 227 10.73 -15.67 11.11
N ASN A 228 10.62 -14.54 11.79
CA ASN A 228 9.37 -13.85 12.11
C ASN A 228 9.13 -12.58 11.25
N LEU A 229 9.92 -12.41 10.17
CA LEU A 229 9.81 -11.29 9.26
C LEU A 229 8.80 -11.61 8.14
N ALA A 230 7.62 -11.04 8.27
CA ALA A 230 6.54 -11.14 7.31
C ALA A 230 6.74 -10.14 6.16
N VAL A 231 6.48 -10.57 4.94
CA VAL A 231 6.40 -9.67 3.78
C VAL A 231 5.07 -8.93 3.85
N ILE A 232 5.13 -7.61 3.85
CA ILE A 232 3.95 -6.75 3.82
C ILE A 232 3.76 -6.10 2.45
N GLY A 233 2.64 -5.47 2.22
CA GLY A 233 2.11 -5.09 0.91
C GLY A 233 2.83 -3.96 0.16
N ARG A 234 4.15 -3.80 0.34
CA ARG A 234 4.97 -2.80 -0.37
C ARG A 234 6.20 -3.44 -0.98
N TYR A 235 6.41 -3.14 -2.26
CA TYR A 235 7.53 -3.66 -3.05
C TYR A 235 8.03 -2.59 -4.00
N VAL A 236 9.35 -2.52 -4.22
CA VAL A 236 9.98 -1.78 -5.31
C VAL A 236 10.70 -2.81 -6.17
N LEU A 237 10.21 -2.99 -7.38
CA LEU A 237 10.59 -4.08 -8.26
C LEU A 237 11.33 -3.57 -9.48
N ARG A 238 12.27 -4.37 -9.97
CA ARG A 238 12.92 -4.19 -11.25
C ARG A 238 12.10 -4.90 -12.36
N PRO A 239 12.18 -4.45 -13.62
CA PRO A 239 11.36 -4.99 -14.71
C PRO A 239 11.62 -6.48 -15.00
N GLU A 240 12.78 -7.02 -14.63
CA GLU A 240 13.13 -8.44 -14.81
C GLU A 240 12.17 -9.39 -14.08
N ILE A 241 11.43 -8.88 -13.08
CA ILE A 241 10.39 -9.66 -12.39
C ILE A 241 9.33 -10.20 -13.37
N PHE A 242 9.05 -9.47 -14.45
CA PHE A 242 8.04 -9.87 -15.41
C PHE A 242 8.43 -11.14 -16.18
N ASP A 243 9.72 -11.31 -16.52
CA ASP A 243 10.19 -12.52 -17.21
C ASP A 243 10.07 -13.74 -16.30
N ILE A 244 10.40 -13.56 -15.02
CA ILE A 244 10.22 -14.62 -14.02
C ILE A 244 8.75 -14.99 -13.86
N LEU A 245 7.85 -13.99 -13.74
CA LEU A 245 6.41 -14.21 -13.57
C LEU A 245 5.78 -14.93 -14.76
N ASP A 246 6.27 -14.70 -15.99
CA ASP A 246 5.78 -15.35 -17.21
C ASP A 246 6.17 -16.85 -17.26
N GLU A 247 7.26 -17.24 -16.61
CA GLU A 247 7.78 -18.63 -16.61
C GLU A 247 7.35 -19.43 -15.39
N LEU A 248 6.85 -18.77 -14.32
CA LEU A 248 6.48 -19.46 -13.09
C LEU A 248 5.25 -20.37 -13.26
N PRO A 249 5.35 -21.63 -12.84
CA PRO A 249 4.16 -22.47 -12.72
C PRO A 249 3.26 -21.98 -11.57
N PRO A 250 1.96 -22.28 -11.61
CA PRO A 250 1.08 -22.01 -10.48
C PRO A 250 1.61 -22.67 -9.20
N GLY A 251 1.74 -21.88 -8.15
CA GLY A 251 2.21 -22.29 -6.83
C GLY A 251 1.06 -22.64 -5.88
N ARG A 252 1.16 -22.23 -4.62
CA ARG A 252 0.17 -22.50 -3.58
C ARG A 252 -1.22 -22.00 -3.99
N GLY A 253 -2.23 -22.87 -3.85
CA GLY A 253 -3.62 -22.56 -4.23
C GLY A 253 -3.89 -22.56 -5.73
N GLY A 254 -2.93 -22.95 -6.58
CA GLY A 254 -3.05 -22.89 -8.02
C GLY A 254 -2.89 -21.47 -8.59
N GLU A 255 -2.31 -20.56 -7.81
CA GLU A 255 -2.11 -19.16 -8.15
C GLU A 255 -0.64 -18.87 -8.50
N ILE A 256 -0.39 -17.90 -9.36
CA ILE A 256 0.94 -17.34 -9.61
C ILE A 256 1.25 -16.39 -8.46
N GLN A 257 2.14 -16.80 -7.56
CA GLN A 257 2.49 -16.03 -6.37
C GLN A 257 3.65 -15.07 -6.64
N LEU A 258 3.51 -13.82 -6.22
CA LEU A 258 4.62 -12.86 -6.29
C LEU A 258 5.79 -13.29 -5.37
N THR A 259 5.48 -13.92 -4.24
CA THR A 259 6.47 -14.47 -3.31
C THR A 259 7.37 -15.50 -3.96
N ASP A 260 6.85 -16.35 -4.86
CA ASP A 260 7.64 -17.37 -5.56
C ASP A 260 8.62 -16.71 -6.56
N ALA A 261 8.18 -15.65 -7.26
CA ALA A 261 9.04 -14.86 -8.14
C ALA A 261 10.17 -14.16 -7.36
N LEU A 262 9.83 -13.57 -6.23
CA LEU A 262 10.80 -12.92 -5.34
C LEU A 262 11.77 -13.93 -4.74
N ASN A 263 11.32 -15.15 -4.40
CA ASN A 263 12.17 -16.22 -3.94
C ASN A 263 13.18 -16.63 -5.03
N HIS A 264 12.74 -16.72 -6.29
CA HIS A 264 13.64 -16.99 -7.41
C HIS A 264 14.79 -15.97 -7.50
N LEU A 265 14.48 -14.67 -7.34
CA LEU A 265 15.49 -13.61 -7.26
C LEU A 265 16.40 -13.75 -6.04
N ALA A 266 15.82 -13.98 -4.85
CA ALA A 266 16.56 -14.07 -3.59
C ALA A 266 17.57 -15.23 -3.59
N GLU A 267 17.24 -16.34 -4.25
CA GLU A 267 18.14 -17.48 -4.43
C GLU A 267 19.24 -17.25 -5.50
N GLY A 268 19.30 -16.06 -6.11
CA GLY A 268 20.29 -15.72 -7.13
C GLY A 268 20.06 -16.39 -8.49
N LYS A 269 18.81 -16.78 -8.78
CA LYS A 269 18.42 -17.38 -10.06
C LYS A 269 17.97 -16.34 -11.09
N GLY A 270 18.04 -15.05 -10.76
CA GLY A 270 17.72 -13.91 -11.62
C GLY A 270 18.70 -12.76 -11.40
N ASP A 271 18.44 -11.62 -12.05
CA ASP A 271 19.33 -10.47 -12.00
C ASP A 271 19.15 -9.63 -10.73
N GLY A 272 20.22 -9.52 -9.96
CA GLY A 272 20.35 -8.66 -8.80
C GLY A 272 19.82 -9.25 -7.49
N PRO A 273 20.27 -8.67 -6.36
CA PRO A 273 19.87 -9.09 -5.03
C PRO A 273 18.48 -8.57 -4.65
N VAL A 274 17.90 -9.19 -3.63
CA VAL A 274 16.68 -8.72 -2.96
C VAL A 274 17.06 -8.21 -1.58
N TYR A 275 16.59 -7.00 -1.24
CA TYR A 275 16.72 -6.44 0.10
C TYR A 275 15.35 -6.25 0.75
N GLY A 276 15.32 -6.28 2.07
CA GLY A 276 14.15 -6.02 2.87
C GLY A 276 14.34 -4.77 3.72
N VAL A 277 13.38 -3.85 3.71
CA VAL A 277 13.29 -2.77 4.69
C VAL A 277 12.38 -3.24 5.83
N VAL A 278 12.94 -3.34 7.03
CA VAL A 278 12.21 -3.77 8.24
C VAL A 278 11.43 -2.58 8.77
N PHE A 279 10.13 -2.59 8.55
CA PHE A 279 9.23 -1.53 8.98
C PHE A 279 8.79 -1.72 10.43
N ARG A 280 8.85 -0.65 11.21
CA ARG A 280 8.46 -0.63 12.63
C ARG A 280 7.35 0.38 12.94
N GLY A 281 6.78 0.98 11.89
CA GLY A 281 5.71 1.96 11.99
C GLY A 281 4.30 1.32 12.04
N ARG A 282 3.30 2.18 11.89
CA ARG A 282 1.88 1.80 11.93
C ARG A 282 1.41 1.28 10.57
N ARG A 283 0.93 0.06 10.57
CA ARG A 283 0.33 -0.62 9.43
C ARG A 283 -1.05 -1.14 9.79
N TYR A 284 -1.97 -1.08 8.84
CA TYR A 284 -3.34 -1.56 9.00
C TYR A 284 -3.68 -2.52 7.85
N ASP A 285 -3.91 -3.81 8.16
CA ASP A 285 -4.39 -4.82 7.20
C ASP A 285 -5.91 -4.69 7.03
N THR A 286 -6.34 -3.82 6.12
CA THR A 286 -7.77 -3.62 5.86
C THR A 286 -8.40 -4.77 5.08
N GLY A 287 -7.63 -5.79 4.70
CA GLY A 287 -8.11 -7.08 4.19
C GLY A 287 -8.56 -8.04 5.30
N ASP A 288 -8.24 -7.76 6.57
CA ASP A 288 -8.76 -8.47 7.74
C ASP A 288 -9.88 -7.65 8.42
N ARG A 289 -10.95 -8.32 8.88
CA ARG A 289 -12.13 -7.64 9.46
C ARG A 289 -11.84 -6.98 10.80
N ALA A 290 -11.05 -7.63 11.64
CA ALA A 290 -10.73 -7.10 12.96
C ALA A 290 -9.76 -5.90 12.83
N ASP A 291 -8.77 -6.02 11.95
CA ASP A 291 -7.81 -4.93 11.71
C ASP A 291 -8.47 -3.76 10.98
N TRP A 292 -9.44 -4.01 10.09
CA TRP A 292 -10.25 -2.95 9.49
C TRP A 292 -11.03 -2.16 10.55
N ILE A 293 -11.64 -2.81 11.55
CA ILE A 293 -12.32 -2.13 12.66
C ILE A 293 -11.31 -1.33 13.48
N LYS A 294 -10.15 -1.92 13.81
CA LYS A 294 -9.09 -1.21 14.55
C LYS A 294 -8.57 0.00 13.79
N ALA A 295 -8.36 -0.12 12.47
CA ALA A 295 -7.95 0.98 11.61
C ALA A 295 -8.94 2.15 11.69
N ASN A 296 -10.26 1.88 11.57
CA ASN A 296 -11.28 2.91 11.72
C ASN A 296 -11.25 3.60 13.08
N VAL A 297 -11.04 2.83 14.16
CA VAL A 297 -10.94 3.39 15.51
C VAL A 297 -9.68 4.25 15.66
N LEU A 298 -8.53 3.74 15.26
CA LEU A 298 -7.24 4.41 15.44
C LEU A 298 -7.14 5.69 14.60
N LEU A 299 -7.52 5.62 13.32
CA LEU A 299 -7.54 6.80 12.45
C LEU A 299 -8.68 7.76 12.80
N GLY A 300 -9.81 7.24 13.29
CA GLY A 300 -10.90 8.07 13.79
C GLY A 300 -10.54 8.90 15.02
N VAL A 301 -9.72 8.35 15.93
CA VAL A 301 -9.20 9.07 17.11
C VAL A 301 -8.26 10.22 16.72
N ASP A 302 -7.55 10.07 15.60
CA ASP A 302 -6.61 11.06 15.09
C ASP A 302 -7.22 11.99 14.02
N HIS A 303 -8.53 11.83 13.71
CA HIS A 303 -9.22 12.62 12.71
C HIS A 303 -9.53 14.03 13.22
N ASP A 304 -9.26 15.06 12.40
CA ASP A 304 -9.36 16.46 12.80
C ASP A 304 -10.76 16.87 13.29
N GLU A 305 -11.82 16.37 12.62
CA GLU A 305 -13.20 16.74 12.96
C GLU A 305 -13.84 15.81 14.01
N LEU A 306 -13.41 14.53 14.07
CA LEU A 306 -14.09 13.49 14.86
C LEU A 306 -13.28 13.05 16.09
N GLY A 307 -11.98 13.36 16.14
CA GLY A 307 -11.03 12.76 17.08
C GLY A 307 -11.41 12.94 18.54
N ASP A 308 -11.83 14.13 18.96
CA ASP A 308 -12.19 14.41 20.36
C ASP A 308 -13.46 13.64 20.79
N GLU A 309 -14.47 13.58 19.92
CA GLU A 309 -15.71 12.83 20.17
C GLU A 309 -15.43 11.32 20.27
N ILE A 310 -14.68 10.77 19.31
CA ILE A 310 -14.34 9.34 19.27
C ILE A 310 -13.49 8.94 20.46
N ARG A 311 -12.50 9.75 20.84
CA ARG A 311 -11.63 9.52 22.02
C ARG A 311 -12.46 9.48 23.31
N SER A 312 -13.34 10.45 23.51
CA SER A 312 -14.21 10.51 24.68
C SER A 312 -15.13 9.29 24.75
N TRP A 313 -15.75 8.93 23.62
CA TRP A 313 -16.61 7.77 23.52
C TRP A 313 -15.88 6.45 23.81
N ILE A 314 -14.65 6.27 23.33
CA ILE A 314 -13.85 5.06 23.56
C ILE A 314 -13.54 4.90 25.04
N ILE A 315 -13.17 5.97 25.74
CA ILE A 315 -12.89 5.95 27.20
C ILE A 315 -14.14 5.48 27.93
N ASP A 316 -15.29 6.10 27.70
CA ASP A 316 -16.56 5.75 28.31
C ASP A 316 -16.98 4.30 27.99
N PHE A 317 -16.73 3.86 26.77
CA PHE A 317 -17.04 2.49 26.34
C PHE A 317 -16.17 1.46 27.04
N ALA A 318 -14.86 1.72 27.14
CA ALA A 318 -13.92 0.84 27.81
C ALA A 318 -14.27 0.69 29.31
N ASP A 319 -14.68 1.78 29.99
CA ASP A 319 -15.09 1.73 31.39
C ASP A 319 -16.38 0.91 31.59
N ARG A 320 -17.34 1.04 30.67
CA ARG A 320 -18.54 0.17 30.69
C ARG A 320 -18.21 -1.31 30.50
N LEU A 321 -17.30 -1.67 29.60
CA LEU A 321 -16.87 -3.07 29.41
C LEU A 321 -16.24 -3.61 30.69
N ARG A 322 -15.32 -2.88 31.32
CA ARG A 322 -14.68 -3.28 32.58
C ARG A 322 -15.69 -3.49 33.70
N ALA A 323 -16.71 -2.61 33.81
CA ALA A 323 -17.75 -2.73 34.82
C ALA A 323 -18.64 -3.96 34.62
N HIS A 324 -18.85 -4.41 33.37
CA HIS A 324 -19.57 -5.66 33.07
C HIS A 324 -18.76 -6.90 33.46
N ASP A 325 -17.46 -6.93 33.16
CA ASP A 325 -16.58 -8.07 33.47
C ASP A 325 -16.37 -8.27 34.99
N THR A 326 -16.54 -7.22 35.81
CA THR A 326 -16.43 -7.32 37.28
C THR A 326 -17.71 -7.80 37.96
N ASN A 327 -18.85 -7.87 37.26
CA ASN A 327 -20.15 -8.26 37.78
C ASN A 327 -20.65 -9.63 37.26
N GLY A 328 -19.87 -10.36 36.49
CA GLY A 328 -20.13 -11.74 36.00
C GLY A 328 -19.16 -12.73 36.60
#